data_e881e4308280a4c18eb3194d0d476292
#
_entry.id   e881e4308280a4c18eb3194d0d476292
#
_cell.length_a   1.000
_cell.length_b   1.000
_cell.length_c   1.000
_cell.angle_alpha   90.00
_cell.angle_beta   90.00
_cell.angle_gamma   90.00
#
_symmetry.space_group_name_H-M   'P 1'
#
loop_
_entity.id
_entity.type
_entity.pdbx_description
1 polymer ?
#
loop_
_entity_poly.entity_id
_entity_poly.type
_entity_poly.pdbx_seq_one_letter_code
_entity_poly.pdbx_strand_id
1 'polypeptide(L)'
;MELTNVTNVTLENCTPHEVVIIVTDNQEPIVIPPSGIIPRVKSGVTNIGTINGIPVVKTRLSDVENMPAPKPNTIFIVSSFVAQALTYRPDVVSPDTSPSSVIRDENGLIIGVKQLQKF
;
A
#
# COMPACT_ATOMS: atom_id res chain seq x y z
N MET A 1 -9.73 -10.93 9.43
CA MET A 1 -10.59 -11.11 8.26
C MET A 1 -9.87 -11.97 7.23
N GLU A 2 -10.52 -12.98 6.72
CA GLU A 2 -9.96 -13.83 5.68
C GLU A 2 -10.59 -13.50 4.33
N LEU A 3 -9.77 -13.48 3.29
CA LEU A 3 -10.18 -13.32 1.91
C LEU A 3 -10.05 -14.67 1.21
N THR A 4 -11.10 -15.49 1.24
CA THR A 4 -11.06 -16.83 0.67
C THR A 4 -11.65 -16.81 -0.73
N ASN A 5 -10.79 -16.87 -1.75
CA ASN A 5 -11.19 -16.97 -3.17
C ASN A 5 -12.23 -15.92 -3.58
N VAL A 6 -12.00 -14.67 -3.17
CA VAL A 6 -12.90 -13.58 -3.55
C VAL A 6 -12.67 -13.24 -5.01
N THR A 7 -13.75 -13.19 -5.79
CA THR A 7 -13.71 -12.90 -7.22
C THR A 7 -14.68 -11.78 -7.57
N ASN A 8 -14.57 -11.27 -8.80
CA ASN A 8 -15.43 -10.20 -9.33
C ASN A 8 -15.34 -8.91 -8.51
N VAL A 9 -14.12 -8.59 -8.08
CA VAL A 9 -13.82 -7.40 -7.29
C VAL A 9 -13.07 -6.41 -8.17
N THR A 10 -13.44 -5.13 -8.08
CA THR A 10 -12.70 -4.06 -8.70
C THR A 10 -11.53 -3.67 -7.80
N LEU A 11 -10.33 -3.61 -8.36
CA LEU A 11 -9.15 -3.10 -7.69
C LEU A 11 -8.93 -1.66 -8.12
N GLU A 12 -9.04 -0.74 -7.18
CA GLU A 12 -8.80 0.68 -7.43
C GLU A 12 -7.45 1.08 -6.88
N ASN A 13 -6.55 1.51 -7.77
CA ASN A 13 -5.17 1.84 -7.40
C ASN A 13 -5.08 3.30 -6.95
N CYS A 14 -4.95 3.50 -5.66
CA CYS A 14 -4.81 4.81 -5.04
C CYS A 14 -3.34 5.09 -4.65
N THR A 15 -2.40 4.63 -5.48
CA THR A 15 -0.98 4.97 -5.39
C THR A 15 -0.59 5.89 -6.56
N PRO A 16 0.56 6.58 -6.48
CA PRO A 16 0.97 7.49 -7.55
C PRO A 16 1.37 6.80 -8.86
N HIS A 17 1.65 5.49 -8.82
CA HIS A 17 2.20 4.74 -9.95
C HIS A 17 1.33 3.54 -10.27
N GLU A 18 1.48 2.99 -11.47
CA GLU A 18 0.82 1.72 -11.77
C GLU A 18 1.34 0.62 -10.84
N VAL A 19 0.46 -0.29 -10.48
CA VAL A 19 0.79 -1.46 -9.67
C VAL A 19 0.85 -2.67 -10.59
N VAL A 20 1.99 -3.35 -10.61
CA VAL A 20 2.21 -4.54 -11.44
C VAL A 20 2.30 -5.75 -10.53
N ILE A 21 1.41 -6.72 -10.75
CA ILE A 21 1.35 -7.94 -9.94
C ILE A 21 1.63 -9.14 -10.84
N ILE A 22 2.66 -9.90 -10.48
CA ILE A 22 3.09 -11.09 -11.20
C ILE A 22 2.97 -12.27 -10.24
N VAL A 23 1.83 -12.95 -10.28
CA VAL A 23 1.54 -14.05 -9.33
C VAL A 23 2.44 -15.25 -9.59
N THR A 24 2.56 -15.63 -10.87
CA THR A 24 3.47 -16.71 -11.29
C THR A 24 4.19 -16.31 -12.58
N ASP A 25 5.33 -16.95 -12.84
CA ASP A 25 6.12 -16.66 -14.04
C ASP A 25 5.39 -17.00 -15.34
N ASN A 26 4.39 -17.88 -15.27
CA ASN A 26 3.64 -18.34 -16.45
C ASN A 26 2.39 -17.53 -16.75
N GLN A 27 2.07 -16.57 -15.90
CA GLN A 27 0.91 -15.70 -16.08
C GLN A 27 1.31 -14.32 -16.57
N GLU A 28 0.44 -13.69 -17.34
CA GLU A 28 0.66 -12.31 -17.71
C GLU A 28 0.60 -11.41 -16.48
N PRO A 29 1.46 -10.39 -16.41
CA PRO A 29 1.37 -9.41 -15.33
C PRO A 29 0.00 -8.73 -15.30
N ILE A 30 -0.51 -8.54 -14.11
CA ILE A 30 -1.70 -7.72 -13.88
C ILE A 30 -1.23 -6.29 -13.66
N VAL A 31 -1.60 -5.39 -14.57
CA VAL A 31 -1.22 -3.98 -14.49
C VAL A 31 -2.45 -3.16 -14.12
N ILE A 32 -2.37 -2.47 -12.99
CA ILE A 32 -3.46 -1.65 -12.49
C ILE A 32 -3.01 -0.19 -12.52
N PRO A 33 -3.56 0.61 -13.45
CA PRO A 33 -3.17 2.02 -13.56
C PRO A 33 -3.66 2.83 -12.35
N PRO A 34 -3.00 3.96 -12.06
CA PRO A 34 -3.44 4.84 -10.98
C PRO A 34 -4.85 5.38 -11.23
N SER A 35 -5.65 5.47 -10.17
CA SER A 35 -6.99 6.06 -10.25
C SER A 35 -6.96 7.58 -10.30
N GLY A 36 -5.86 8.20 -9.87
CA GLY A 36 -5.75 9.65 -9.74
C GLY A 36 -6.08 10.15 -8.33
N ILE A 37 -6.59 9.29 -7.47
CA ILE A 37 -6.89 9.64 -6.07
C ILE A 37 -5.77 9.08 -5.21
N ILE A 38 -5.08 9.95 -4.48
CA ILE A 38 -3.93 9.57 -3.64
C ILE A 38 -4.21 9.96 -2.20
N PRO A 39 -4.58 8.99 -1.35
CA PRO A 39 -4.73 9.26 0.08
C PRO A 39 -3.39 9.62 0.72
N ARG A 40 -3.44 10.49 1.71
CA ARG A 40 -2.26 10.92 2.44
C ARG A 40 -2.51 10.82 3.94
N VAL A 41 -1.52 10.33 4.66
CA VAL A 41 -1.56 10.31 6.12
C VAL A 41 -1.07 11.66 6.63
N LYS A 42 -1.87 12.28 7.49
CA LYS A 42 -1.40 13.42 8.25
C LYS A 42 -0.46 12.92 9.34
N SER A 43 0.72 13.47 9.40
CA SER A 43 1.67 13.15 10.47
C SER A 43 1.96 14.39 11.31
N GLY A 44 1.96 14.21 12.62
CA GLY A 44 2.46 15.20 13.56
C GLY A 44 3.81 14.75 14.09
N VAL A 45 4.70 15.69 14.33
CA VAL A 45 6.04 15.40 14.86
C VAL A 45 6.23 16.18 16.15
N THR A 46 6.59 15.48 17.22
CA THR A 46 6.91 16.09 18.53
C THR A 46 8.35 15.78 18.89
N ASN A 47 9.12 16.80 19.22
CA ASN A 47 10.47 16.60 19.70
C ASN A 47 10.41 16.04 21.13
N ILE A 48 11.05 14.90 21.35
CA ILE A 48 11.05 14.24 22.66
C ILE A 48 12.40 14.27 23.35
N GLY A 49 13.41 14.91 22.76
CA GLY A 49 14.72 15.05 23.39
C GLY A 49 15.86 14.81 22.41
N THR A 50 17.01 14.46 22.99
CA THR A 50 18.21 14.20 22.20
C THR A 50 18.91 12.92 22.71
N ILE A 51 19.60 12.25 21.80
CA ILE A 51 20.52 11.17 22.10
C ILE A 51 21.89 11.58 21.57
N ASN A 52 22.86 11.70 22.44
CA ASN A 52 24.20 12.19 22.07
C ASN A 52 24.18 13.49 21.25
N GLY A 53 23.28 14.42 21.62
CA GLY A 53 23.11 15.67 20.89
C GLY A 53 22.28 15.56 19.61
N ILE A 54 21.83 14.36 19.23
CA ILE A 54 21.02 14.14 18.02
C ILE A 54 19.56 14.29 18.39
N PRO A 55 18.81 15.21 17.73
CA PRO A 55 17.38 15.34 17.99
C PRO A 55 16.63 14.05 17.71
N VAL A 56 15.71 13.69 18.58
CA VAL A 56 14.81 12.55 18.41
C VAL A 56 13.38 13.07 18.45
N VAL A 57 12.59 12.67 17.46
CA VAL A 57 11.20 13.07 17.36
C VAL A 57 10.29 11.85 17.45
N LYS A 58 9.12 12.07 17.99
CA LYS A 58 8.04 11.08 17.97
C LYS A 58 7.09 11.45 16.84
N THR A 59 6.90 10.52 15.92
CA THR A 59 5.96 10.70 14.81
C THR A 59 4.63 10.09 15.18
N ARG A 60 3.57 10.87 15.03
CA ARG A 60 2.20 10.40 15.24
C ARG A 60 1.51 10.34 13.90
N LEU A 61 0.96 9.15 13.56
CA LEU A 61 0.10 8.99 12.40
C LEU A 61 -1.33 9.31 12.83
N SER A 62 -1.96 10.25 12.17
CA SER A 62 -3.32 10.64 12.45
C SER A 62 -4.22 10.33 11.25
N ASP A 63 -5.19 11.16 10.95
CA ASP A 63 -6.20 10.92 9.93
C ASP A 63 -5.60 10.77 8.53
N VAL A 64 -6.28 9.99 7.70
CA VAL A 64 -5.96 9.85 6.28
C VAL A 64 -6.86 10.79 5.48
N GLU A 65 -6.24 11.66 4.68
CA GLU A 65 -6.95 12.57 3.78
C GLU A 65 -7.17 11.92 2.42
N ASN A 66 -8.24 12.28 1.75
CA ASN A 66 -8.57 11.85 0.37
C ASN A 66 -8.79 10.35 0.21
N MET A 67 -9.09 9.64 1.28
CA MET A 67 -9.43 8.21 1.15
C MET A 67 -10.88 8.08 0.71
N PRO A 68 -11.15 7.38 -0.42
CA PRO A 68 -12.52 7.14 -0.84
C PRO A 68 -13.33 6.36 0.19
N ALA A 69 -14.62 6.63 0.26
CA ALA A 69 -15.54 5.82 1.07
C ALA A 69 -15.64 4.41 0.46
N PRO A 70 -16.00 3.40 1.27
CA PRO A 70 -16.20 2.05 0.75
C PRO A 70 -17.23 2.02 -0.40
N LYS A 71 -16.93 1.21 -1.42
CA LYS A 71 -17.82 0.99 -2.56
C LYS A 71 -18.11 -0.50 -2.67
N PRO A 72 -19.30 -0.88 -3.18
CA PRO A 72 -19.60 -2.30 -3.41
C PRO A 72 -18.55 -2.96 -4.31
N ASN A 73 -18.14 -4.17 -3.95
CA ASN A 73 -17.23 -5.00 -4.73
C ASN A 73 -15.93 -4.29 -5.13
N THR A 74 -15.40 -3.43 -4.25
CA THR A 74 -14.20 -2.65 -4.53
C THR A 74 -13.19 -2.81 -3.40
N ILE A 75 -11.95 -3.10 -3.77
CA ILE A 75 -10.79 -3.12 -2.88
C ILE A 75 -9.85 -2.00 -3.34
N PHE A 76 -9.39 -1.20 -2.39
CA PHE A 76 -8.49 -0.08 -2.66
C PHE A 76 -7.04 -0.51 -2.39
N ILE A 77 -6.18 -0.26 -3.36
CA ILE A 77 -4.74 -0.46 -3.22
C ILE A 77 -4.13 0.88 -2.85
N VAL A 78 -3.42 0.93 -1.72
CA VAL A 78 -2.77 2.14 -1.23
C VAL A 78 -1.32 1.82 -0.87
N SER A 79 -0.52 2.85 -0.61
CA SER A 79 0.83 2.64 -0.11
C SER A 79 0.80 1.94 1.25
N SER A 80 1.88 1.25 1.61
CA SER A 80 1.94 0.54 2.89
C SER A 80 1.78 1.50 4.07
N PHE A 81 2.30 2.71 3.94
CA PHE A 81 2.19 3.73 4.98
C PHE A 81 0.73 4.12 5.23
N VAL A 82 -0.03 4.33 4.16
CA VAL A 82 -1.47 4.62 4.25
C VAL A 82 -2.23 3.41 4.77
N ALA A 83 -1.90 2.21 4.29
CA ALA A 83 -2.57 0.98 4.72
C ALA A 83 -2.40 0.74 6.22
N GLN A 84 -1.24 1.04 6.78
CA GLN A 84 -0.99 0.91 8.21
C GLN A 84 -1.85 1.85 9.05
N ALA A 85 -2.24 2.99 8.50
CA ALA A 85 -3.14 3.93 9.16
C ALA A 85 -4.62 3.53 9.01
N LEU A 86 -4.93 2.57 8.14
CA LEU A 86 -6.29 2.15 7.82
C LEU A 86 -6.54 0.68 8.13
N THR A 87 -5.92 0.16 9.19
CA THR A 87 -6.05 -1.26 9.57
C THR A 87 -7.49 -1.69 9.86
N TYR A 88 -8.34 -0.75 10.23
CA TYR A 88 -9.75 -1.01 10.49
C TYR A 88 -10.61 -1.14 9.21
N ARG A 89 -10.04 -0.81 8.04
CA ARG A 89 -10.74 -0.87 6.75
C ARG A 89 -10.47 -2.24 6.09
N PRO A 90 -11.47 -3.13 6.01
CA PRO A 90 -11.28 -4.44 5.38
C PRO A 90 -11.08 -4.37 3.87
N ASP A 91 -11.42 -3.25 3.25
CA ASP A 91 -11.33 -3.03 1.81
C ASP A 91 -10.01 -2.35 1.37
N VAL A 92 -9.01 -2.31 2.24
CA VAL A 92 -7.73 -1.64 1.97
C VAL A 92 -6.58 -2.63 2.03
N VAL A 93 -5.81 -2.66 0.96
CA VAL A 93 -4.59 -3.49 0.84
C VAL A 93 -3.46 -2.64 0.28
N SER A 94 -2.24 -3.16 0.36
CA SER A 94 -1.09 -2.53 -0.28
C SER A 94 -0.25 -3.56 -1.00
N PRO A 95 0.57 -3.16 -1.99
CA PRO A 95 1.52 -4.08 -2.58
C PRO A 95 2.50 -4.57 -1.52
N ASP A 96 2.80 -5.87 -1.55
CA ASP A 96 3.81 -6.45 -0.65
C ASP A 96 5.18 -6.25 -1.29
N THR A 97 5.95 -5.32 -0.75
CA THR A 97 7.29 -5.00 -1.22
C THR A 97 8.39 -5.68 -0.40
N SER A 98 8.03 -6.70 0.40
CA SER A 98 9.02 -7.49 1.10
C SER A 98 9.93 -8.25 0.13
N PRO A 99 11.14 -8.67 0.58
CA PRO A 99 12.07 -9.38 -0.31
C PRO A 99 11.49 -10.66 -0.93
N SER A 100 10.54 -11.32 -0.25
CA SER A 100 9.93 -12.55 -0.78
C SER A 100 8.88 -12.30 -1.86
N SER A 101 8.40 -11.07 -1.99
CA SER A 101 7.35 -10.73 -2.96
C SER A 101 7.85 -9.84 -4.09
N VAL A 102 8.79 -8.95 -3.82
CA VAL A 102 9.25 -7.98 -4.81
C VAL A 102 9.99 -8.69 -5.95
N ILE A 103 9.73 -8.21 -7.19
CA ILE A 103 10.38 -8.71 -8.40
C ILE A 103 11.24 -7.58 -8.96
N ARG A 104 12.51 -7.89 -9.18
CA ARG A 104 13.48 -6.92 -9.69
C ARG A 104 13.99 -7.34 -11.05
N ASP A 105 14.35 -6.36 -11.87
CA ASP A 105 15.00 -6.62 -13.15
C ASP A 105 16.52 -6.83 -12.97
N GLU A 106 17.23 -6.96 -14.09
CA GLU A 106 18.68 -7.17 -14.11
C GLU A 106 19.47 -6.06 -13.41
N ASN A 107 18.91 -4.85 -13.40
CA ASN A 107 19.54 -3.66 -12.79
C ASN A 107 19.13 -3.46 -11.34
N GLY A 108 18.35 -4.37 -10.76
CA GLY A 108 17.89 -4.27 -9.39
C GLY A 108 16.67 -3.37 -9.20
N LEU A 109 16.06 -2.86 -10.27
CA LEU A 109 14.87 -2.04 -10.19
C LEU A 109 13.64 -2.91 -9.97
N ILE A 110 12.73 -2.44 -9.11
CA ILE A 110 11.48 -3.15 -8.84
C ILE A 110 10.56 -3.01 -10.04
N ILE A 111 10.17 -4.14 -10.64
CA ILE A 111 9.27 -4.19 -11.78
C ILE A 111 7.87 -4.70 -11.42
N GLY A 112 7.69 -5.24 -10.21
CA GLY A 112 6.41 -5.73 -9.76
C GLY A 112 6.50 -6.41 -8.43
N VAL A 113 5.36 -6.92 -7.96
CA VAL A 113 5.24 -7.69 -6.72
C VAL A 113 4.43 -8.96 -7.00
N LYS A 114 4.62 -9.97 -6.17
CA LYS A 114 3.91 -11.24 -6.33
C LYS A 114 2.54 -11.23 -5.66
N GLN A 115 2.32 -10.35 -4.70
CA GLN A 115 1.12 -10.39 -3.88
C GLN A 115 0.81 -9.04 -3.26
N LEU A 116 -0.42 -8.93 -2.78
CA LEU A 116 -0.88 -7.81 -1.97
C LEU A 116 -0.83 -8.21 -0.49
N GLN A 117 -0.80 -7.22 0.39
CA GLN A 117 -0.80 -7.47 1.83
C GLN A 117 -1.89 -6.66 2.52
N LYS A 118 -2.37 -7.19 3.62
CA LYS A 118 -3.33 -6.54 4.52
C LYS A 118 -2.67 -6.31 5.87
N PHE A 119 -2.85 -5.13 6.41
CA PHE A 119 -2.38 -4.82 7.76
C PHE A 119 -3.46 -5.01 8.81
#